data_9e049090e71b302d1a5012187378a36a
#
_entry.id   9e049090e71b302d1a5012187378a36a
#
_cell.length_a   1.000
_cell.length_b   1.000
_cell.length_c   1.000
_cell.angle_alpha   90.00
_cell.angle_beta   90.00
_cell.angle_gamma   90.00
#
_symmetry.space_group_name_H-M   'P 1'
#
loop_
_entity.id
_entity.type
_entity.pdbx_description
1 polymer ?
#
loop_
_entity_poly.entity_id
_entity_poly.type
_entity_poly.pdbx_seq_one_letter_code
_entity_poly.pdbx_strand_id
1 'polypeptide(L)'
;MNKKENKISKEIKINKKSARRNYSNQTGITLIALVVTIVVLLILAGVSLNAIFSENGIIKRAKDAQNKMDQATQNDLDAINDLSNWIDSKTNGNTGDGSTGGNTTGGNDKPSTTPKISTLVGTVVDKNTKAEDAYGNKITIPKGFKVLAHGTEAGSATYTYSGDNIPAVQDGIVIENGTDGNQFVWVPVGTIKNKDNTTNTITLGRYEFDSNTGALTSTTPAQVASVENCTQTVTIDGKFQELSSFRPGNTATDSTAQNATARNLEEFISTTLANGGYYIARFEASENKTTNKIESKYNQTVAGKTQQNAVKAAREMYGEVKENNKLVYASDLVNSYAWDTTIIFIQTYSGTSNYASLNKSTSFAKSGINNDKYCNIWDMSGNAFEWTTEYSTHSLDSFFYPCVTRGGYYRTDDGNAYRCTSSRLFNGNVTILAHGPLGLRPLLYVK
;
A
#
# COMPACT_ATOMS: atom_id res chain seq x y z
N MET A 1 4.44 -12.85 84.04
CA MET A 1 5.02 -12.77 82.70
C MET A 1 5.68 -14.12 82.28
N ASN A 2 5.02 -15.28 82.32
CA ASN A 2 5.72 -16.53 81.93
C ASN A 2 4.83 -17.70 81.52
N LYS A 3 3.53 -17.46 81.22
CA LYS A 3 2.65 -18.51 80.71
C LYS A 3 2.24 -18.36 79.21
N LYS A 4 2.42 -17.18 78.64
CA LYS A 4 2.08 -16.94 77.21
C LYS A 4 3.22 -17.33 76.23
N GLU A 5 4.47 -17.16 76.65
CA GLU A 5 5.61 -17.46 75.79
C GLU A 5 5.84 -18.96 75.59
N ASN A 6 5.50 -19.78 76.63
CA ASN A 6 5.62 -21.23 76.55
C ASN A 6 4.57 -21.91 75.65
N LYS A 7 3.46 -21.24 75.42
CA LYS A 7 2.40 -21.76 74.50
C LYS A 7 2.75 -21.53 73.05
N ILE A 8 3.37 -20.38 72.74
CA ILE A 8 3.78 -20.01 71.38
C ILE A 8 4.97 -20.88 70.94
N SER A 9 5.95 -21.15 71.84
CA SER A 9 7.10 -21.98 71.50
C SER A 9 6.73 -23.47 71.28
N LYS A 10 5.64 -23.98 71.89
CA LYS A 10 5.15 -25.32 71.65
C LYS A 10 4.38 -25.45 70.33
N GLU A 11 3.57 -24.45 69.94
CA GLU A 11 2.89 -24.42 68.65
C GLU A 11 3.84 -24.30 67.45
N ILE A 12 4.92 -23.50 67.60
CA ILE A 12 5.95 -23.38 66.54
C ILE A 12 6.75 -24.71 66.36
N LYS A 13 6.97 -25.49 67.45
CA LYS A 13 7.64 -26.78 67.34
C LYS A 13 6.75 -27.88 66.74
N ILE A 14 5.42 -27.84 66.95
CA ILE A 14 4.47 -28.78 66.37
C ILE A 14 4.30 -28.51 64.86
N ASN A 15 4.23 -27.25 64.43
CA ASN A 15 4.15 -26.93 63.01
C ASN A 15 5.42 -27.24 62.21
N LYS A 16 6.62 -27.17 62.85
CA LYS A 16 7.87 -27.59 62.17
C LYS A 16 8.00 -29.14 61.99
N LYS A 17 7.33 -29.91 62.81
CA LYS A 17 7.32 -31.40 62.65
C LYS A 17 6.28 -31.85 61.62
N SER A 18 5.18 -31.13 61.48
CA SER A 18 4.17 -31.44 60.45
C SER A 18 4.62 -31.07 59.02
N ALA A 19 5.41 -30.02 58.88
CA ALA A 19 5.94 -29.55 57.58
C ALA A 19 7.06 -30.46 57.01
N ARG A 20 7.60 -31.41 57.80
CA ARG A 20 8.67 -32.33 57.34
C ARG A 20 8.17 -33.70 56.87
N ARG A 21 6.87 -33.97 56.94
CA ARG A 21 6.34 -35.30 56.57
C ARG A 21 5.64 -35.41 55.19
N ASN A 22 5.55 -34.35 54.44
CA ASN A 22 4.89 -34.35 53.10
C ASN A 22 5.85 -34.24 51.90
N TYR A 23 7.16 -34.49 52.12
CA TYR A 23 8.13 -34.51 51.01
C TYR A 23 8.74 -35.91 50.82
N SER A 24 7.91 -36.93 50.67
CA SER A 24 8.41 -38.22 50.22
C SER A 24 7.28 -38.95 49.45
N ASN A 25 7.09 -38.60 48.21
CA ASN A 25 6.69 -39.45 47.10
C ASN A 25 6.57 -38.60 45.81
N GLN A 26 7.59 -37.81 45.54
CA GLN A 26 7.81 -37.47 44.15
C GLN A 26 8.78 -38.51 43.60
N THR A 27 8.24 -39.51 42.90
CA THR A 27 9.03 -40.35 42.03
C THR A 27 9.56 -39.45 40.93
N GLY A 28 10.79 -38.99 41.09
CA GLY A 28 11.48 -38.18 40.10
C GLY A 28 11.55 -39.00 38.81
N ILE A 29 11.19 -38.39 37.70
CA ILE A 29 11.43 -38.95 36.39
C ILE A 29 12.91 -39.31 36.32
N THR A 30 13.26 -40.58 36.07
CA THR A 30 14.65 -40.99 35.95
C THR A 30 15.31 -40.20 34.83
N LEU A 31 16.57 -39.83 35.00
CA LEU A 31 17.33 -39.04 34.01
C LEU A 31 17.20 -39.65 32.60
N ILE A 32 17.19 -40.99 32.54
CA ILE A 32 16.99 -41.73 31.28
C ILE A 32 15.61 -41.48 30.67
N ALA A 33 14.54 -41.52 31.49
CA ALA A 33 13.18 -41.22 30.99
C ALA A 33 13.07 -39.79 30.48
N LEU A 34 13.68 -38.82 31.15
CA LEU A 34 13.71 -37.41 30.70
C LEU A 34 14.44 -37.25 29.35
N VAL A 35 15.64 -37.89 29.24
CA VAL A 35 16.42 -37.85 27.99
C VAL A 35 15.66 -38.47 26.83
N VAL A 36 15.06 -39.66 27.04
CA VAL A 36 14.26 -40.35 26.02
C VAL A 36 13.06 -39.47 25.58
N THR A 37 12.37 -38.82 26.53
CA THR A 37 11.25 -37.94 26.22
C THR A 37 11.68 -36.77 25.38
N ILE A 38 12.80 -36.13 25.70
CA ILE A 38 13.34 -35.00 24.93
C ILE A 38 13.72 -35.45 23.52
N VAL A 39 14.40 -36.59 23.37
CA VAL A 39 14.78 -37.12 22.06
C VAL A 39 13.56 -37.42 21.20
N VAL A 40 12.54 -38.06 21.78
CA VAL A 40 11.28 -38.34 21.06
C VAL A 40 10.57 -37.08 20.64
N LEU A 41 10.52 -36.07 21.52
CA LEU A 41 9.92 -34.76 21.19
C LEU A 41 10.70 -34.03 20.07
N LEU A 42 12.01 -34.09 20.08
CA LEU A 42 12.85 -33.48 19.02
C LEU A 42 12.65 -34.20 17.67
N ILE A 43 12.54 -35.51 17.67
CA ILE A 43 12.25 -36.28 16.43
C ILE A 43 10.86 -35.95 15.91
N LEU A 44 9.84 -35.95 16.78
CA LEU A 44 8.48 -35.60 16.39
C LEU A 44 8.37 -34.17 15.89
N ALA A 45 9.04 -33.23 16.55
CA ALA A 45 9.10 -31.81 16.10
C ALA A 45 9.80 -31.70 14.74
N GLY A 46 10.93 -32.42 14.55
CA GLY A 46 11.66 -32.42 13.27
C GLY A 46 10.85 -32.97 12.10
N VAL A 47 10.14 -34.10 12.32
CA VAL A 47 9.26 -34.70 11.32
C VAL A 47 8.09 -33.76 11.00
N SER A 48 7.48 -33.16 12.02
CA SER A 48 6.34 -32.26 11.84
C SER A 48 6.75 -30.98 11.11
N LEU A 49 7.88 -30.39 11.45
CA LEU A 49 8.43 -29.22 10.76
C LEU A 49 8.77 -29.54 9.30
N ASN A 50 9.38 -30.68 9.04
CA ASN A 50 9.69 -31.09 7.68
C ASN A 50 8.43 -31.33 6.84
N ALA A 51 7.37 -31.91 7.40
CA ALA A 51 6.09 -32.11 6.72
C ALA A 51 5.38 -30.77 6.39
N ILE A 52 5.63 -29.72 7.18
CA ILE A 52 5.02 -28.41 7.00
C ILE A 52 5.85 -27.54 6.03
N PHE A 53 7.17 -27.48 6.22
CA PHE A 53 8.06 -26.51 5.56
C PHE A 53 8.93 -27.08 4.44
N SER A 54 8.93 -28.40 4.19
CA SER A 54 9.70 -28.99 3.10
C SER A 54 9.19 -28.54 1.72
N GLU A 55 9.99 -28.77 0.68
CA GLU A 55 9.62 -28.47 -0.71
C GLU A 55 8.31 -29.14 -1.16
N ASN A 56 7.91 -30.25 -0.51
CA ASN A 56 6.63 -30.92 -0.71
C ASN A 56 5.66 -30.71 0.47
N GLY A 57 5.96 -29.78 1.37
CA GLY A 57 5.19 -29.52 2.58
C GLY A 57 3.84 -28.84 2.33
N ILE A 58 2.99 -28.87 3.35
CA ILE A 58 1.62 -28.37 3.28
C ILE A 58 1.60 -26.88 2.90
N ILE A 59 2.53 -26.07 3.44
CA ILE A 59 2.59 -24.62 3.17
C ILE A 59 2.91 -24.36 1.70
N LYS A 60 3.86 -25.10 1.12
CA LYS A 60 4.18 -24.93 -0.30
C LYS A 60 3.02 -25.34 -1.19
N ARG A 61 2.36 -26.45 -0.89
CA ARG A 61 1.16 -26.91 -1.64
C ARG A 61 0.01 -25.93 -1.52
N ALA A 62 -0.21 -25.33 -0.36
CA ALA A 62 -1.23 -24.31 -0.16
C ALA A 62 -0.91 -23.05 -0.98
N LYS A 63 0.36 -22.62 -0.97
CA LYS A 63 0.82 -21.47 -1.76
C LYS A 63 0.74 -21.72 -3.27
N ASP A 64 1.09 -22.91 -3.72
CA ASP A 64 0.98 -23.30 -5.13
C ASP A 64 -0.49 -23.40 -5.57
N ALA A 65 -1.38 -23.89 -4.69
CA ALA A 65 -2.82 -23.91 -4.95
C ALA A 65 -3.40 -22.49 -5.02
N GLN A 66 -2.97 -21.60 -4.14
CA GLN A 66 -3.36 -20.20 -4.16
C GLN A 66 -2.89 -19.49 -5.42
N ASN A 67 -1.63 -19.66 -5.80
CA ASN A 67 -1.09 -19.11 -7.04
C ASN A 67 -1.85 -19.60 -8.29
N LYS A 68 -2.25 -20.88 -8.32
CA LYS A 68 -3.07 -21.42 -9.41
C LYS A 68 -4.48 -20.84 -9.42
N MET A 69 -5.06 -20.59 -8.26
CA MET A 69 -6.38 -19.99 -8.12
C MET A 69 -6.34 -18.52 -8.54
N ASP A 70 -5.30 -17.79 -8.15
CA ASP A 70 -5.07 -16.40 -8.56
C ASP A 70 -4.86 -16.30 -10.08
N GLN A 71 -4.09 -17.23 -10.68
CA GLN A 71 -3.95 -17.31 -12.13
C GLN A 71 -5.27 -17.63 -12.85
N ALA A 72 -6.07 -18.56 -12.32
CA ALA A 72 -7.37 -18.87 -12.89
C ALA A 72 -8.31 -17.67 -12.82
N THR A 73 -8.37 -16.99 -11.68
CA THR A 73 -9.16 -15.78 -11.50
C THR A 73 -8.71 -14.67 -12.46
N GLN A 74 -7.40 -14.50 -12.65
CA GLN A 74 -6.89 -13.52 -13.61
C GLN A 74 -7.24 -13.88 -15.05
N ASN A 75 -7.15 -15.15 -15.43
CA ASN A 75 -7.55 -15.62 -16.75
C ASN A 75 -9.05 -15.42 -16.99
N ASP A 76 -9.88 -15.66 -15.98
CA ASP A 76 -11.34 -15.44 -16.05
C ASP A 76 -11.65 -13.95 -16.21
N LEU A 77 -10.97 -13.07 -15.48
CA LEU A 77 -11.11 -11.62 -15.62
C LEU A 77 -10.65 -11.14 -17.00
N ASP A 78 -9.56 -11.67 -17.52
CA ASP A 78 -9.07 -11.36 -18.86
C ASP A 78 -10.08 -11.83 -19.93
N ALA A 79 -10.65 -13.02 -19.77
CA ALA A 79 -11.68 -13.54 -20.68
C ALA A 79 -12.97 -12.70 -20.66
N ILE A 80 -13.39 -12.24 -19.47
CA ILE A 80 -14.55 -11.34 -19.32
C ILE A 80 -14.28 -9.99 -19.99
N ASN A 81 -13.09 -9.43 -19.81
CA ASN A 81 -12.69 -8.18 -20.46
C ASN A 81 -12.61 -8.31 -21.98
N ASP A 82 -12.09 -9.43 -22.48
CA ASP A 82 -12.03 -9.71 -23.91
C ASP A 82 -13.42 -9.89 -24.51
N LEU A 83 -14.34 -10.55 -23.79
CA LEU A 83 -15.74 -10.67 -24.18
C LEU A 83 -16.45 -9.31 -24.19
N SER A 84 -16.20 -8.47 -23.18
CA SER A 84 -16.74 -7.10 -23.13
C SER A 84 -16.24 -6.27 -24.30
N ASN A 85 -14.94 -6.31 -24.61
CA ASN A 85 -14.35 -5.62 -25.75
C ASN A 85 -14.89 -6.15 -27.10
N TRP A 86 -15.14 -7.46 -27.18
CA TRP A 86 -15.76 -8.07 -28.39
C TRP A 86 -17.22 -7.61 -28.57
N ILE A 87 -18.01 -7.59 -27.49
CA ILE A 87 -19.39 -7.07 -27.50
C ILE A 87 -19.39 -5.60 -27.90
N ASP A 88 -18.53 -4.77 -27.33
CA ASP A 88 -18.42 -3.35 -27.69
C ASP A 88 -18.02 -3.14 -29.16
N SER A 89 -17.13 -3.99 -29.68
CA SER A 89 -16.73 -3.96 -31.08
C SER A 89 -17.87 -4.37 -32.05
N LYS A 90 -18.76 -5.25 -31.59
CA LYS A 90 -19.91 -5.71 -32.39
C LYS A 90 -21.12 -4.79 -32.28
N THR A 91 -21.31 -4.13 -31.15
CA THR A 91 -22.43 -3.21 -30.92
C THR A 91 -22.17 -1.80 -31.48
N ASN A 92 -20.89 -1.39 -31.59
CA ASN A 92 -20.50 -0.11 -32.20
C ASN A 92 -20.12 -0.19 -33.71
N GLY A 93 -20.23 -1.36 -34.30
CA GLY A 93 -19.89 -1.64 -35.71
C GLY A 93 -21.10 -1.81 -36.62
N ASN A 94 -21.62 -0.70 -37.12
CA ASN A 94 -22.11 -0.50 -38.46
C ASN A 94 -23.49 -1.00 -38.89
N THR A 95 -24.26 -0.03 -39.28
CA THR A 95 -25.21 -0.10 -40.40
C THR A 95 -24.45 0.10 -41.71
N GLY A 96 -24.44 -0.89 -42.60
CA GLY A 96 -24.04 -0.68 -44.00
C GLY A 96 -23.52 -1.91 -44.73
N ASP A 97 -24.45 -2.50 -45.43
CA ASP A 97 -24.41 -3.13 -46.76
C ASP A 97 -23.73 -4.48 -46.99
N GLY A 98 -24.51 -5.34 -47.60
CA GLY A 98 -24.20 -6.73 -47.91
C GLY A 98 -23.23 -6.91 -49.06
N SER A 99 -22.52 -8.00 -49.02
CA SER A 99 -22.27 -8.87 -50.18
C SER A 99 -21.72 -10.23 -49.75
N THR A 100 -22.27 -11.21 -50.41
CA THR A 100 -22.09 -12.66 -50.46
C THR A 100 -20.64 -13.19 -50.48
N GLY A 101 -20.45 -14.27 -49.75
CA GLY A 101 -19.78 -15.47 -50.25
C GLY A 101 -18.28 -15.61 -50.06
N GLY A 102 -17.88 -16.63 -49.32
CA GLY A 102 -16.49 -17.11 -49.35
C GLY A 102 -16.07 -17.86 -48.09
N ASN A 103 -16.32 -19.17 -48.08
CA ASN A 103 -15.78 -20.11 -47.12
C ASN A 103 -14.24 -20.13 -47.23
N THR A 104 -13.53 -19.73 -46.22
CA THR A 104 -12.13 -20.14 -45.98
C THR A 104 -11.89 -20.32 -44.50
N THR A 105 -11.79 -21.58 -44.11
CA THR A 105 -11.11 -22.06 -42.91
C THR A 105 -9.72 -21.51 -42.87
N GLY A 106 -9.45 -20.68 -41.90
CA GLY A 106 -8.12 -20.17 -41.58
C GLY A 106 -8.21 -19.34 -40.33
N GLY A 107 -8.05 -19.96 -39.18
CA GLY A 107 -7.93 -19.27 -37.91
C GLY A 107 -6.71 -18.33 -37.95
N ASN A 108 -6.96 -17.06 -38.20
CA ASN A 108 -6.03 -16.02 -37.87
C ASN A 108 -6.51 -15.41 -36.55
N ASP A 109 -6.18 -16.09 -35.46
CA ASP A 109 -6.04 -15.44 -34.16
C ASP A 109 -4.92 -14.39 -34.30
N LYS A 110 -5.34 -13.18 -34.71
CA LYS A 110 -4.44 -12.03 -34.63
C LYS A 110 -4.15 -11.84 -33.14
N PRO A 111 -2.93 -12.03 -32.68
CA PRO A 111 -2.61 -11.80 -31.28
C PRO A 111 -3.07 -10.38 -30.93
N SER A 112 -3.90 -10.23 -29.92
CA SER A 112 -4.22 -8.93 -29.32
C SER A 112 -2.88 -8.39 -28.82
N THR A 113 -2.19 -7.63 -29.63
CA THR A 113 -0.88 -7.07 -29.28
C THR A 113 -1.13 -5.85 -28.40
N THR A 114 -1.35 -6.09 -27.11
CA THR A 114 -1.20 -5.03 -26.11
C THR A 114 0.15 -4.37 -26.35
N PRO A 115 0.21 -3.06 -26.60
CA PRO A 115 1.46 -2.40 -26.91
C PRO A 115 2.45 -2.53 -25.74
N LYS A 116 3.72 -2.67 -26.06
CA LYS A 116 4.76 -2.62 -25.04
C LYS A 116 4.93 -1.19 -24.54
N ILE A 117 5.08 -1.01 -23.23
CA ILE A 117 5.31 0.31 -22.61
C ILE A 117 6.46 1.06 -23.30
N SER A 118 7.51 0.34 -23.69
CA SER A 118 8.67 0.92 -24.37
C SER A 118 8.33 1.67 -25.66
N THR A 119 7.25 1.28 -26.35
CA THR A 119 6.79 1.96 -27.57
C THR A 119 5.97 3.22 -27.29
N LEU A 120 5.55 3.42 -26.05
CA LEU A 120 4.72 4.56 -25.61
C LEU A 120 5.55 5.61 -24.85
N VAL A 121 6.85 5.38 -24.67
CA VAL A 121 7.74 6.35 -24.01
C VAL A 121 7.73 7.67 -24.79
N GLY A 122 7.51 8.77 -24.08
CA GLY A 122 7.46 10.12 -24.65
C GLY A 122 6.19 10.46 -25.42
N THR A 123 5.32 9.48 -25.68
CA THR A 123 4.08 9.69 -26.45
C THR A 123 2.90 9.94 -25.51
N VAL A 124 2.26 11.11 -25.65
CA VAL A 124 1.02 11.43 -24.92
C VAL A 124 -0.11 10.61 -25.51
N VAL A 125 -0.77 9.78 -24.69
CA VAL A 125 -1.87 8.95 -25.16
C VAL A 125 -3.18 9.75 -25.22
N ASP A 126 -3.97 9.51 -26.24
CA ASP A 126 -5.24 10.21 -26.50
C ASP A 126 -6.46 9.58 -25.83
N LYS A 127 -6.28 8.39 -25.29
CA LYS A 127 -7.27 7.63 -24.51
C LYS A 127 -6.57 6.79 -23.44
N ASN A 128 -7.31 6.25 -22.46
CA ASN A 128 -6.75 5.27 -21.55
C ASN A 128 -6.18 4.09 -22.34
N THR A 129 -4.89 3.85 -22.22
CA THR A 129 -4.17 2.89 -23.05
C THR A 129 -3.60 1.78 -22.17
N LYS A 130 -4.12 0.57 -22.33
CA LYS A 130 -3.52 -0.61 -21.73
C LYS A 130 -2.21 -0.93 -22.43
N ALA A 131 -1.19 -1.18 -21.67
CA ALA A 131 0.14 -1.56 -22.14
C ALA A 131 0.74 -2.62 -21.21
N GLU A 132 1.81 -3.26 -21.64
CA GLU A 132 2.54 -4.20 -20.80
C GLU A 132 4.04 -3.90 -20.80
N ASP A 133 4.69 -4.18 -19.66
CA ASP A 133 6.14 -4.08 -19.56
C ASP A 133 6.86 -5.22 -20.32
N ALA A 134 8.18 -5.26 -20.23
CA ALA A 134 8.98 -6.31 -20.90
C ALA A 134 8.67 -7.73 -20.39
N TYR A 135 8.12 -7.85 -19.18
CA TYR A 135 7.85 -9.11 -18.50
C TYR A 135 6.38 -9.53 -18.59
N GLY A 136 5.54 -8.71 -19.26
CA GLY A 136 4.13 -8.98 -19.47
C GLY A 136 3.22 -8.45 -18.35
N ASN A 137 3.75 -7.62 -17.43
CA ASN A 137 2.93 -6.96 -16.43
C ASN A 137 2.12 -5.84 -17.06
N LYS A 138 0.81 -5.84 -16.81
CA LYS A 138 -0.11 -4.87 -17.39
C LYS A 138 -0.12 -3.56 -16.60
N ILE A 139 -0.30 -2.47 -17.32
CA ILE A 139 -0.48 -1.11 -16.79
C ILE A 139 -1.48 -0.38 -17.66
N THR A 140 -2.26 0.52 -17.10
CA THR A 140 -3.13 1.42 -17.85
C THR A 140 -2.61 2.85 -17.76
N ILE A 141 -2.18 3.42 -18.90
CA ILE A 141 -1.72 4.80 -18.99
C ILE A 141 -2.95 5.68 -19.21
N PRO A 142 -3.21 6.68 -18.34
CA PRO A 142 -4.38 7.52 -18.47
C PRO A 142 -4.26 8.49 -19.65
N LYS A 143 -5.39 8.82 -20.25
CA LYS A 143 -5.49 9.84 -21.31
C LYS A 143 -4.79 11.14 -20.92
N GLY A 144 -4.02 11.70 -21.82
CA GLY A 144 -3.27 12.93 -21.61
C GLY A 144 -1.92 12.77 -20.93
N PHE A 145 -1.56 11.54 -20.58
CA PHE A 145 -0.26 11.22 -19.99
C PHE A 145 0.67 10.52 -20.99
N LYS A 146 1.95 10.58 -20.73
CA LYS A 146 3.01 9.84 -21.41
C LYS A 146 3.84 9.07 -20.39
N VAL A 147 4.42 7.96 -20.81
CA VAL A 147 5.43 7.26 -20.02
C VAL A 147 6.75 8.01 -20.17
N LEU A 148 7.45 8.26 -19.07
CA LEU A 148 8.78 8.83 -19.11
C LEU A 148 9.83 7.74 -19.30
N ALA A 149 10.77 7.98 -20.20
CA ALA A 149 12.01 7.24 -20.21
C ALA A 149 12.80 7.55 -18.94
N HIS A 150 13.50 6.58 -18.43
CA HIS A 150 14.33 6.73 -17.24
C HIS A 150 15.57 7.54 -17.55
N GLY A 151 15.81 8.63 -16.90
CA GLY A 151 16.99 9.47 -17.04
C GLY A 151 17.76 9.68 -15.77
N THR A 152 18.85 10.37 -15.91
CA THR A 152 19.59 10.91 -14.78
C THR A 152 18.75 11.96 -14.11
N GLU A 153 18.52 11.82 -12.92
CA GLU A 153 17.55 12.36 -12.07
C GLU A 153 17.50 13.82 -11.82
N ALA A 154 17.58 14.41 -10.90
CA ALA A 154 17.72 15.78 -10.43
C ALA A 154 17.40 16.85 -11.49
N GLY A 155 16.14 17.08 -11.77
CA GLY A 155 15.68 18.18 -12.66
C GLY A 155 15.73 17.87 -14.14
N SER A 156 16.16 16.69 -14.54
CA SER A 156 16.02 16.21 -15.91
C SER A 156 14.59 15.71 -16.15
N ALA A 157 13.99 16.15 -17.24
CA ALA A 157 12.69 15.64 -17.69
C ALA A 157 12.78 14.20 -18.23
N THR A 158 13.98 13.66 -18.37
CA THR A 158 14.23 12.35 -18.95
C THR A 158 14.66 11.36 -17.88
N TYR A 159 14.00 10.21 -17.83
CA TYR A 159 14.33 9.09 -16.96
C TYR A 159 14.79 7.91 -17.81
N THR A 160 15.94 7.32 -17.48
CA THR A 160 16.34 6.04 -18.04
C THR A 160 16.01 4.92 -17.07
N TYR A 161 15.44 3.83 -17.54
CA TYR A 161 15.25 2.65 -16.70
C TYR A 161 16.62 1.98 -16.49
N SER A 162 16.92 1.57 -15.26
CA SER A 162 18.14 0.86 -14.95
C SER A 162 18.20 -0.48 -15.70
N GLY A 163 19.35 -0.84 -16.21
CA GLY A 163 19.55 -2.04 -17.01
C GLY A 163 19.30 -1.79 -18.49
N ASP A 164 18.46 -2.60 -19.12
CA ASP A 164 18.29 -2.64 -20.58
C ASP A 164 17.43 -1.52 -21.17
N ASN A 165 17.22 -0.41 -20.47
CA ASN A 165 16.32 0.69 -20.85
C ASN A 165 14.86 0.24 -21.07
N ILE A 166 14.46 -0.88 -20.49
CA ILE A 166 13.12 -1.43 -20.64
C ILE A 166 12.29 -1.05 -19.41
N PRO A 167 11.22 -0.28 -19.58
CA PRO A 167 10.31 0.04 -18.48
C PRO A 167 9.74 -1.22 -17.85
N ALA A 168 9.96 -1.39 -16.54
CA ALA A 168 9.41 -2.49 -15.77
C ALA A 168 8.57 -1.97 -14.60
N VAL A 169 7.47 -2.66 -14.33
CA VAL A 169 6.57 -2.34 -13.22
C VAL A 169 7.32 -2.33 -11.89
N GLN A 170 8.27 -3.23 -11.71
CA GLN A 170 9.11 -3.35 -10.51
C GLN A 170 9.94 -2.10 -10.20
N ASP A 171 10.33 -1.35 -11.22
CA ASP A 171 11.18 -0.16 -11.05
C ASP A 171 10.36 1.09 -10.71
N GLY A 172 9.02 0.99 -10.74
CA GLY A 172 8.11 2.13 -10.61
C GLY A 172 8.02 2.91 -11.91
N ILE A 173 7.04 2.58 -12.76
CA ILE A 173 6.86 3.27 -14.04
C ILE A 173 6.35 4.67 -13.79
N VAL A 174 7.07 5.66 -14.31
CA VAL A 174 6.73 7.07 -14.19
C VAL A 174 5.90 7.51 -15.38
N ILE A 175 4.79 8.19 -15.11
CA ILE A 175 4.02 8.91 -16.10
C ILE A 175 4.04 10.42 -15.83
N GLU A 176 3.91 11.21 -16.88
CA GLU A 176 3.85 12.66 -16.82
C GLU A 176 2.66 13.17 -17.63
N ASN A 177 1.89 14.07 -17.04
CA ASN A 177 0.83 14.74 -17.77
C ASN A 177 1.42 15.65 -18.85
N GLY A 178 0.97 15.50 -20.09
CA GLY A 178 1.48 16.22 -21.25
C GLY A 178 1.21 17.74 -21.22
N THR A 179 0.25 18.20 -20.41
CA THR A 179 -0.16 19.60 -20.35
C THR A 179 0.52 20.35 -19.20
N ASP A 180 0.52 19.77 -17.99
CA ASP A 180 0.98 20.46 -16.79
C ASP A 180 2.30 19.92 -16.22
N GLY A 181 2.79 18.79 -16.74
CA GLY A 181 4.06 18.18 -16.34
C GLY A 181 4.05 17.54 -14.95
N ASN A 182 2.89 17.28 -14.38
CA ASN A 182 2.78 16.57 -13.11
C ASN A 182 3.13 15.09 -13.28
N GLN A 183 3.87 14.55 -12.33
CA GLN A 183 4.42 13.19 -12.40
C GLN A 183 3.83 12.26 -11.35
N PHE A 184 3.57 11.03 -11.78
CA PHE A 184 3.03 9.96 -10.95
C PHE A 184 3.77 8.66 -11.21
N VAL A 185 3.75 7.76 -10.23
CA VAL A 185 4.37 6.45 -10.30
C VAL A 185 3.31 5.38 -10.18
N TRP A 186 3.37 4.38 -11.06
CA TRP A 186 2.51 3.21 -10.99
C TRP A 186 2.91 2.31 -9.82
N VAL A 187 1.94 2.03 -8.96
CA VAL A 187 2.03 1.05 -7.88
C VAL A 187 1.19 -0.17 -8.27
N PRO A 188 1.83 -1.31 -8.56
CA PRO A 188 1.11 -2.48 -9.02
C PRO A 188 0.37 -3.18 -7.88
N VAL A 189 -0.74 -3.83 -8.22
CA VAL A 189 -1.55 -4.68 -7.34
C VAL A 189 -1.85 -5.99 -8.05
N GLY A 190 -1.81 -7.10 -7.32
CA GLY A 190 -1.97 -8.44 -7.85
C GLY A 190 -0.64 -9.17 -8.04
N THR A 191 -0.62 -10.15 -8.91
CA THR A 191 0.58 -10.96 -9.19
C THR A 191 1.45 -10.29 -10.24
N ILE A 192 2.70 -10.00 -9.87
CA ILE A 192 3.69 -9.33 -10.70
C ILE A 192 4.75 -10.34 -11.11
N LYS A 193 5.00 -10.48 -12.41
CA LYS A 193 6.11 -11.24 -12.97
C LYS A 193 7.41 -10.47 -12.80
N ASN A 194 8.42 -11.13 -12.25
CA ASN A 194 9.75 -10.57 -12.02
C ASN A 194 10.69 -10.77 -13.22
N LYS A 195 11.77 -10.00 -13.23
CA LYS A 195 12.86 -10.10 -14.22
C LYS A 195 13.50 -11.49 -14.30
N ASP A 196 13.48 -12.23 -13.20
CA ASP A 196 14.01 -13.60 -13.08
C ASP A 196 12.95 -14.70 -13.33
N ASN A 197 11.76 -14.33 -13.85
CA ASN A 197 10.61 -15.19 -14.09
C ASN A 197 9.93 -15.72 -12.80
N THR A 198 10.33 -15.28 -11.63
CA THR A 198 9.55 -15.50 -10.39
C THR A 198 8.35 -14.56 -10.34
N THR A 199 7.49 -14.72 -9.36
CA THR A 199 6.36 -13.82 -9.15
C THR A 199 6.31 -13.34 -7.71
N ASN A 200 5.87 -12.09 -7.53
CA ASN A 200 5.47 -11.54 -6.24
C ASN A 200 4.00 -11.14 -6.31
N THR A 201 3.30 -11.20 -5.18
CA THR A 201 1.93 -10.71 -5.08
C THR A 201 1.89 -9.52 -4.15
N ILE A 202 1.33 -8.41 -4.64
CA ILE A 202 1.05 -7.21 -3.83
C ILE A 202 -0.46 -7.12 -3.63
N THR A 203 -0.89 -7.27 -2.39
CA THR A 203 -2.31 -7.16 -2.04
C THR A 203 -2.63 -5.72 -1.68
N LEU A 204 -3.66 -5.14 -2.30
CA LEU A 204 -4.18 -3.84 -1.89
C LEU A 204 -4.80 -3.97 -0.50
N GLY A 205 -4.28 -3.22 0.47
CA GLY A 205 -4.74 -3.36 1.85
C GLY A 205 -4.17 -2.31 2.79
N ARG A 206 -4.71 -2.30 4.00
CA ARG A 206 -4.15 -1.56 5.13
C ARG A 206 -3.31 -2.52 5.96
N TYR A 207 -2.09 -2.10 6.28
CA TYR A 207 -1.11 -2.94 6.95
C TYR A 207 -0.63 -2.32 8.26
N GLU A 208 -0.20 -3.18 9.17
CA GLU A 208 0.50 -2.82 10.38
C GLU A 208 1.98 -3.21 10.26
N PHE A 209 2.85 -2.28 10.61
CA PHE A 209 4.30 -2.44 10.54
C PHE A 209 4.91 -2.23 11.91
N ASP A 210 5.91 -3.02 12.25
CA ASP A 210 6.76 -2.75 13.39
C ASP A 210 7.61 -1.49 13.12
N SER A 211 7.47 -0.49 13.96
CA SER A 211 8.09 0.82 13.77
C SER A 211 9.62 0.81 13.90
N ASN A 212 10.20 -0.24 14.48
CA ASN A 212 11.65 -0.35 14.66
C ASN A 212 12.31 -1.16 13.53
N THR A 213 11.64 -2.21 13.09
CA THR A 213 12.20 -3.14 12.10
C THR A 213 11.64 -2.93 10.70
N GLY A 214 10.49 -2.26 10.57
CA GLY A 214 9.78 -2.13 9.31
C GLY A 214 9.10 -3.41 8.83
N ALA A 215 9.22 -4.49 9.58
CA ALA A 215 8.57 -5.75 9.24
C ALA A 215 7.05 -5.65 9.41
N LEU A 216 6.33 -6.42 8.61
CA LEU A 216 4.90 -6.61 8.81
C LEU A 216 4.64 -7.32 10.14
N THR A 217 3.69 -6.85 10.93
CA THR A 217 3.22 -7.54 12.15
C THR A 217 2.40 -8.77 11.80
N SER A 218 1.85 -8.83 10.59
CA SER A 218 1.17 -9.99 10.02
C SER A 218 1.49 -10.10 8.53
N THR A 219 1.57 -11.32 7.99
CA THR A 219 1.79 -11.57 6.55
C THR A 219 0.59 -11.16 5.69
N THR A 220 -0.56 -10.96 6.30
CA THR A 220 -1.79 -10.50 5.64
C THR A 220 -2.11 -9.06 6.05
N PRO A 221 -2.77 -8.27 5.20
CA PRO A 221 -3.26 -6.96 5.61
C PRO A 221 -4.22 -7.07 6.79
N ALA A 222 -4.18 -6.10 7.71
CA ALA A 222 -5.19 -5.95 8.75
C ALA A 222 -6.58 -5.73 8.14
N GLN A 223 -6.62 -5.08 6.97
CA GLN A 223 -7.83 -4.95 6.16
C GLN A 223 -7.49 -5.08 4.68
N VAL A 224 -7.96 -6.14 4.04
CA VAL A 224 -7.87 -6.32 2.59
C VAL A 224 -8.84 -5.35 1.92
N ALA A 225 -8.39 -4.72 0.84
CA ALA A 225 -9.24 -3.83 0.07
C ALA A 225 -10.27 -4.62 -0.75
N SER A 226 -11.53 -4.34 -0.50
CA SER A 226 -12.65 -4.73 -1.34
C SER A 226 -13.74 -3.68 -1.20
N VAL A 227 -14.66 -3.62 -2.16
CA VAL A 227 -15.81 -2.69 -2.08
C VAL A 227 -16.63 -2.95 -0.82
N GLU A 228 -16.77 -4.21 -0.43
CA GLU A 228 -17.45 -4.59 0.81
C GLU A 228 -16.67 -4.15 2.06
N ASN A 229 -15.36 -4.41 2.09
CA ASN A 229 -14.53 -4.13 3.24
C ASN A 229 -14.33 -2.64 3.51
N CYS A 230 -14.39 -1.77 2.49
CA CYS A 230 -14.18 -0.33 2.68
C CYS A 230 -15.29 0.37 3.48
N THR A 231 -16.40 -0.31 3.76
CA THR A 231 -17.46 0.14 4.65
C THR A 231 -17.34 -0.41 6.07
N GLN A 232 -16.41 -1.33 6.32
CA GLN A 232 -16.24 -1.97 7.62
C GLN A 232 -15.36 -1.13 8.55
N THR A 233 -15.76 -1.07 9.82
CA THR A 233 -15.05 -0.34 10.87
C THR A 233 -13.87 -1.14 11.42
N VAL A 234 -12.85 -1.39 10.59
CA VAL A 234 -11.60 -2.01 11.01
C VAL A 234 -10.62 -0.94 11.46
N THR A 235 -10.14 -1.05 12.69
CA THR A 235 -9.13 -0.15 13.24
C THR A 235 -7.73 -0.73 13.08
N ILE A 236 -6.78 0.13 12.71
CA ILE A 236 -5.36 -0.14 12.78
C ILE A 236 -4.84 0.47 14.08
N ASP A 237 -3.94 -0.23 14.81
CA ASP A 237 -3.45 0.16 16.14
C ASP A 237 -4.59 0.50 17.13
N GLY A 238 -5.77 -0.10 16.96
CA GLY A 238 -6.96 0.17 17.76
C GLY A 238 -7.52 1.60 17.65
N LYS A 239 -7.04 2.42 16.75
CA LYS A 239 -7.32 3.87 16.71
C LYS A 239 -7.65 4.42 15.33
N PHE A 240 -7.11 3.87 14.25
CA PHE A 240 -7.15 4.50 12.93
C PHE A 240 -8.09 3.77 11.99
N GLN A 241 -9.02 4.51 11.39
CA GLN A 241 -10.02 4.00 10.45
C GLN A 241 -9.95 4.69 9.09
N GLU A 242 -10.41 3.97 8.08
CA GLU A 242 -10.63 4.50 6.73
C GLU A 242 -11.94 3.91 6.22
N LEU A 243 -12.90 4.76 5.90
CA LEU A 243 -14.22 4.36 5.39
C LEU A 243 -14.56 5.14 4.13
N SER A 244 -15.42 4.56 3.30
CA SER A 244 -15.98 5.23 2.12
C SER A 244 -16.96 6.36 2.46
N SER A 245 -17.53 6.33 3.66
CA SER A 245 -18.40 7.36 4.21
C SER A 245 -17.64 8.38 5.06
N PHE A 246 -18.30 9.44 5.48
CA PHE A 246 -17.76 10.36 6.45
C PHE A 246 -17.45 9.66 7.78
N ARG A 247 -16.47 10.21 8.53
CA ARG A 247 -16.13 9.70 9.85
C ARG A 247 -17.37 9.63 10.75
N PRO A 248 -17.50 8.57 11.56
CA PRO A 248 -18.56 8.50 12.57
C PRO A 248 -18.51 9.70 13.53
N GLY A 249 -19.68 10.20 13.89
CA GLY A 249 -19.81 11.32 14.82
C GLY A 249 -19.72 12.71 14.21
N ASN A 250 -19.40 12.83 12.92
CA ASN A 250 -19.44 14.10 12.22
C ASN A 250 -20.84 14.42 11.74
N THR A 251 -21.25 15.67 11.95
CA THR A 251 -22.50 16.18 11.37
C THR A 251 -22.26 16.71 9.98
N ALA A 252 -23.32 16.77 9.17
CA ALA A 252 -23.24 17.34 7.83
C ALA A 252 -22.81 18.84 7.82
N THR A 253 -22.86 19.50 8.96
CA THR A 253 -22.43 20.88 9.13
C THR A 253 -20.95 21.04 9.48
N ASP A 254 -20.28 19.95 9.90
CA ASP A 254 -18.85 19.97 10.17
C ASP A 254 -18.07 19.82 8.86
N SER A 255 -17.80 20.94 8.19
CA SER A 255 -17.10 20.97 6.92
C SER A 255 -15.67 20.41 6.99
N THR A 256 -15.03 20.48 8.15
CA THR A 256 -13.69 19.91 8.37
C THR A 256 -13.69 18.40 8.31
N ALA A 257 -14.71 17.82 8.90
CA ALA A 257 -14.81 16.39 9.04
C ALA A 257 -15.34 15.70 7.78
N GLN A 258 -16.25 16.33 7.08
CA GLN A 258 -16.88 15.80 5.87
C GLN A 258 -15.91 15.59 4.72
N ASN A 259 -14.82 16.37 4.67
CA ASN A 259 -13.82 16.28 3.62
C ASN A 259 -12.63 15.36 3.97
N ALA A 260 -12.64 14.75 5.14
CA ALA A 260 -11.55 13.88 5.59
C ALA A 260 -11.52 12.51 4.90
N THR A 261 -12.64 12.04 4.34
CA THR A 261 -12.70 10.74 3.67
C THR A 261 -12.29 10.83 2.20
N ALA A 262 -11.84 9.72 1.62
CA ALA A 262 -11.63 9.59 0.19
C ALA A 262 -12.94 9.91 -0.57
N ARG A 263 -12.83 10.59 -1.71
CA ARG A 263 -13.98 10.99 -2.52
C ARG A 263 -14.85 9.80 -2.87
N ASN A 264 -14.22 8.74 -3.32
CA ASN A 264 -14.89 7.52 -3.72
C ASN A 264 -13.95 6.33 -3.48
N LEU A 265 -13.86 5.92 -2.22
CA LEU A 265 -12.97 4.84 -1.82
C LEU A 265 -13.33 3.52 -2.51
N GLU A 266 -14.64 3.25 -2.66
CA GLU A 266 -15.13 2.06 -3.36
C GLU A 266 -14.70 2.06 -4.84
N GLU A 267 -14.79 3.21 -5.50
CA GLU A 267 -14.36 3.35 -6.89
C GLU A 267 -12.84 3.23 -7.03
N PHE A 268 -12.07 3.85 -6.12
CA PHE A 268 -10.63 3.67 -6.07
C PHE A 268 -10.25 2.19 -5.93
N ILE A 269 -10.87 1.48 -5.00
CA ILE A 269 -10.59 0.06 -4.76
C ILE A 269 -10.98 -0.78 -5.98
N SER A 270 -12.21 -0.63 -6.48
CA SER A 270 -12.70 -1.43 -7.61
C SER A 270 -11.88 -1.20 -8.88
N THR A 271 -11.55 0.04 -9.21
CA THR A 271 -10.74 0.36 -10.39
C THR A 271 -9.28 -0.07 -10.25
N THR A 272 -8.71 0.05 -9.05
CA THR A 272 -7.35 -0.42 -8.77
C THR A 272 -7.23 -1.93 -8.95
N LEU A 273 -8.18 -2.69 -8.42
CA LEU A 273 -8.22 -4.14 -8.58
C LEU A 273 -8.44 -4.55 -10.05
N ALA A 274 -9.32 -3.84 -10.77
CA ALA A 274 -9.60 -4.12 -12.18
C ALA A 274 -8.44 -3.77 -13.13
N ASN A 275 -7.65 -2.73 -12.80
CA ASN A 275 -6.52 -2.30 -13.62
C ASN A 275 -5.18 -2.90 -13.17
N GLY A 276 -5.15 -3.63 -12.05
CA GLY A 276 -3.92 -4.17 -11.48
C GLY A 276 -2.98 -3.13 -10.87
N GLY A 277 -3.51 -1.97 -10.43
CA GLY A 277 -2.73 -0.94 -9.77
C GLY A 277 -3.36 0.45 -9.81
N TYR A 278 -2.63 1.40 -9.27
CA TYR A 278 -2.99 2.82 -9.21
C TYR A 278 -1.72 3.67 -9.34
N TYR A 279 -1.89 4.98 -9.41
CA TYR A 279 -0.80 5.93 -9.45
C TYR A 279 -0.72 6.73 -8.15
N ILE A 280 0.48 6.89 -7.60
CA ILE A 280 0.77 7.81 -6.50
C ILE A 280 1.62 8.97 -7.04
N ALA A 281 1.41 10.19 -6.54
CA ALA A 281 2.23 11.32 -6.91
C ALA A 281 3.71 11.01 -6.63
N ARG A 282 4.55 11.30 -7.61
CA ARG A 282 5.98 11.00 -7.53
C ARG A 282 6.68 11.78 -6.43
N PHE A 283 6.26 13.01 -6.21
CA PHE A 283 6.78 13.96 -5.25
C PHE A 283 5.71 14.41 -4.28
N GLU A 284 6.12 14.89 -3.11
CA GLU A 284 5.25 15.68 -2.24
C GLU A 284 4.69 16.87 -3.03
N ALA A 285 3.43 17.21 -2.77
CA ALA A 285 2.79 18.27 -3.53
C ALA A 285 3.37 19.63 -3.21
N SER A 286 3.55 20.42 -4.25
CA SER A 286 3.81 21.87 -4.22
C SER A 286 2.58 22.63 -4.69
N GLU A 287 2.61 23.95 -4.63
CA GLU A 287 1.54 24.80 -5.14
C GLU A 287 2.05 25.72 -6.25
N ASN A 288 1.41 25.63 -7.41
CA ASN A 288 1.64 26.55 -8.51
C ASN A 288 1.05 27.92 -8.16
N LYS A 289 1.91 28.91 -8.00
CA LYS A 289 1.49 30.27 -7.58
C LYS A 289 0.66 31.01 -8.61
N THR A 290 0.70 30.60 -9.87
CA THR A 290 -0.07 31.19 -10.96
C THR A 290 -1.47 30.61 -11.04
N THR A 291 -1.61 29.30 -10.90
CA THR A 291 -2.89 28.59 -11.06
C THR A 291 -3.59 28.29 -9.74
N ASN A 292 -2.90 28.43 -8.62
CA ASN A 292 -3.31 28.02 -7.28
C ASN A 292 -3.67 26.51 -7.17
N LYS A 293 -3.23 25.70 -8.15
CA LYS A 293 -3.37 24.25 -8.12
C LYS A 293 -2.14 23.61 -7.53
N ILE A 294 -2.32 22.44 -6.93
CA ILE A 294 -1.18 21.64 -6.49
C ILE A 294 -0.51 20.96 -7.69
N GLU A 295 0.78 20.70 -7.53
CA GLU A 295 1.65 20.06 -8.52
C GLU A 295 2.47 18.96 -7.86
N SER A 296 2.78 17.90 -8.62
CA SER A 296 3.75 16.87 -8.24
C SER A 296 4.97 17.02 -9.15
N LYS A 297 5.93 17.85 -8.72
CA LYS A 297 7.12 18.21 -9.50
C LYS A 297 8.38 18.22 -8.64
N TYR A 298 9.51 17.99 -9.28
CA TYR A 298 10.83 18.06 -8.68
C TYR A 298 11.21 19.49 -8.25
N ASN A 299 11.94 19.58 -7.13
CA ASN A 299 12.57 20.81 -6.62
C ASN A 299 11.58 21.97 -6.37
N GLN A 300 10.37 21.66 -5.92
CA GLN A 300 9.36 22.65 -5.56
C GLN A 300 9.21 22.76 -4.04
N THR A 301 8.75 23.90 -3.56
CA THR A 301 8.45 24.07 -2.14
C THR A 301 7.20 23.29 -1.78
N VAL A 302 7.31 22.40 -0.78
CA VAL A 302 6.20 21.59 -0.30
C VAL A 302 5.05 22.47 0.19
N ALA A 303 3.84 22.19 -0.27
CA ALA A 303 2.64 22.96 0.07
C ALA A 303 2.14 22.59 1.48
N GLY A 304 2.13 23.57 2.38
CA GLY A 304 1.47 23.45 3.68
C GLY A 304 -0.03 23.72 3.57
N LYS A 305 -0.86 22.75 3.95
CA LYS A 305 -2.33 22.88 3.91
C LYS A 305 -2.97 22.30 5.16
N THR A 306 -4.18 22.74 5.48
CA THR A 306 -5.05 21.98 6.40
C THR A 306 -5.46 20.69 5.72
N GLN A 307 -5.79 19.66 6.49
CA GLN A 307 -6.24 18.38 5.93
C GLN A 307 -7.45 18.56 4.99
N GLN A 308 -8.42 19.38 5.35
CA GLN A 308 -9.56 19.70 4.51
C GLN A 308 -9.14 20.33 3.18
N ASN A 309 -8.22 21.30 3.20
CA ASN A 309 -7.71 21.94 2.00
C ASN A 309 -6.82 21.01 1.18
N ALA A 310 -6.12 20.06 1.81
CA ALA A 310 -5.36 19.03 1.14
C ALA A 310 -6.28 18.09 0.34
N VAL A 311 -7.37 17.61 0.97
CA VAL A 311 -8.40 16.81 0.29
C VAL A 311 -8.99 17.57 -0.90
N LYS A 312 -9.40 18.83 -0.68
CA LYS A 312 -9.95 19.67 -1.74
C LYS A 312 -8.94 19.85 -2.89
N ALA A 313 -7.71 20.23 -2.59
CA ALA A 313 -6.68 20.47 -3.60
C ALA A 313 -6.33 19.21 -4.40
N ALA A 314 -6.20 18.06 -3.75
CA ALA A 314 -5.94 16.78 -4.41
C ALA A 314 -7.09 16.39 -5.35
N ARG A 315 -8.32 16.57 -4.94
CA ARG A 315 -9.50 16.33 -5.78
C ARG A 315 -9.59 17.28 -6.96
N GLU A 316 -9.24 18.56 -6.77
CA GLU A 316 -9.28 19.58 -7.81
C GLU A 316 -8.09 19.54 -8.75
N MET A 317 -7.03 18.77 -8.46
CA MET A 317 -5.85 18.66 -9.31
C MET A 317 -6.23 18.28 -10.73
N TYR A 318 -7.01 17.20 -10.88
CA TYR A 318 -7.60 16.79 -12.14
C TYR A 318 -9.13 16.70 -12.08
N GLY A 319 -9.70 16.69 -10.88
CA GLY A 319 -11.12 16.44 -10.69
C GLY A 319 -11.50 15.02 -11.13
N GLU A 320 -12.64 14.93 -11.79
CA GLU A 320 -13.10 13.73 -12.48
C GLU A 320 -13.05 14.00 -13.98
N VAL A 321 -12.07 13.41 -14.66
CA VAL A 321 -11.97 13.53 -16.11
C VAL A 321 -12.94 12.53 -16.74
N LYS A 322 -13.91 13.06 -17.48
CA LYS A 322 -14.95 12.28 -18.14
C LYS A 322 -14.87 12.40 -19.66
N GLU A 323 -15.14 11.30 -20.33
CA GLU A 323 -15.30 11.24 -21.78
C GLU A 323 -16.62 10.53 -22.08
N ASN A 324 -17.49 11.17 -22.87
CA ASN A 324 -18.86 10.67 -23.12
C ASN A 324 -19.62 10.32 -21.83
N ASN A 325 -19.50 11.16 -20.81
CA ASN A 325 -20.04 10.97 -19.46
C ASN A 325 -19.49 9.75 -18.68
N LYS A 326 -18.47 9.06 -19.17
CA LYS A 326 -17.77 8.00 -18.46
C LYS A 326 -16.52 8.57 -17.82
N LEU A 327 -16.25 8.19 -16.58
CA LEU A 327 -15.02 8.55 -15.88
C LEU A 327 -13.83 7.87 -16.58
N VAL A 328 -12.81 8.65 -16.89
CA VAL A 328 -11.57 8.16 -17.51
C VAL A 328 -10.49 7.98 -16.45
N TYR A 329 -10.35 8.95 -15.57
CA TYR A 329 -9.54 8.89 -14.36
C TYR A 329 -9.99 9.97 -13.37
N ALA A 330 -9.57 9.83 -12.12
CA ALA A 330 -9.80 10.84 -11.09
C ALA A 330 -8.59 10.97 -10.16
N SER A 331 -8.45 12.15 -9.55
CA SER A 331 -7.47 12.40 -8.49
C SER A 331 -8.13 12.59 -7.13
N ASP A 332 -7.44 12.16 -6.08
CA ASP A 332 -7.85 12.36 -4.70
C ASP A 332 -6.62 12.48 -3.78
N LEU A 333 -6.82 12.81 -2.53
CA LEU A 333 -5.78 12.69 -1.50
C LEU A 333 -5.47 11.21 -1.26
N VAL A 334 -4.21 10.91 -1.00
CA VAL A 334 -3.80 9.54 -0.67
C VAL A 334 -4.60 8.98 0.51
N ASN A 335 -5.11 7.76 0.36
CA ASN A 335 -5.78 7.01 1.41
C ASN A 335 -4.83 5.98 2.04
N SER A 336 -5.23 5.38 3.16
CA SER A 336 -4.38 4.44 3.88
C SER A 336 -4.11 3.13 3.10
N TYR A 337 -5.03 2.69 2.27
CA TYR A 337 -4.81 1.52 1.39
C TYR A 337 -3.69 1.80 0.39
N ALA A 338 -3.73 2.95 -0.27
CA ALA A 338 -2.70 3.35 -1.21
C ALA A 338 -1.34 3.56 -0.51
N TRP A 339 -1.34 4.21 0.66
CA TRP A 339 -0.11 4.45 1.41
C TRP A 339 0.59 3.15 1.82
N ASP A 340 -0.13 2.27 2.50
CA ASP A 340 0.43 1.02 3.02
C ASP A 340 0.85 0.08 1.88
N THR A 341 0.04 -0.03 0.82
CA THR A 341 0.38 -0.83 -0.36
C THR A 341 1.63 -0.29 -1.07
N THR A 342 1.81 1.03 -1.10
CA THR A 342 3.04 1.63 -1.66
C THR A 342 4.27 1.25 -0.83
N ILE A 343 4.18 1.21 0.50
CA ILE A 343 5.27 0.70 1.35
C ILE A 343 5.59 -0.76 1.00
N ILE A 344 4.58 -1.62 0.87
CA ILE A 344 4.77 -3.02 0.47
C ILE A 344 5.47 -3.12 -0.89
N PHE A 345 5.05 -2.32 -1.87
CA PHE A 345 5.69 -2.25 -3.18
C PHE A 345 7.18 -1.88 -3.07
N ILE A 346 7.49 -0.82 -2.33
CA ILE A 346 8.86 -0.38 -2.11
C ILE A 346 9.68 -1.48 -1.40
N GLN A 347 9.18 -2.06 -0.32
CA GLN A 347 9.91 -3.11 0.42
C GLN A 347 10.13 -4.36 -0.43
N THR A 348 9.22 -4.67 -1.36
CA THR A 348 9.33 -5.82 -2.24
C THR A 348 10.41 -5.64 -3.29
N TYR A 349 10.56 -4.43 -3.87
CA TYR A 349 11.35 -4.24 -5.09
C TYR A 349 12.57 -3.34 -4.94
N SER A 350 12.66 -2.52 -3.88
CA SER A 350 13.77 -1.58 -3.73
C SER A 350 15.04 -2.19 -3.09
N GLY A 351 14.97 -3.41 -2.60
CA GLY A 351 16.03 -4.02 -1.78
C GLY A 351 16.06 -3.48 -0.35
N THR A 352 15.10 -2.65 0.06
CA THR A 352 15.03 -2.01 1.39
C THR A 352 13.84 -2.59 2.16
N SER A 353 14.01 -3.78 2.71
CA SER A 353 12.94 -4.53 3.39
C SER A 353 12.43 -3.87 4.68
N ASN A 354 13.14 -2.90 5.23
CA ASN A 354 12.77 -2.15 6.43
C ASN A 354 12.28 -0.73 6.14
N TYR A 355 11.88 -0.43 4.91
CA TYR A 355 11.49 0.94 4.50
C TYR A 355 10.41 1.54 5.40
N ALA A 356 9.46 0.75 5.87
CA ALA A 356 8.39 1.18 6.77
C ALA A 356 8.90 1.82 8.07
N SER A 357 10.07 1.42 8.58
CA SER A 357 10.68 1.96 9.80
C SER A 357 11.65 3.12 9.56
N LEU A 358 11.93 3.46 8.31
CA LEU A 358 12.91 4.50 8.01
C LEU A 358 12.33 5.91 8.17
N ASN A 359 13.23 6.84 8.53
CA ASN A 359 13.11 8.26 8.28
C ASN A 359 14.39 8.70 7.56
N LYS A 360 14.26 9.11 6.31
CA LYS A 360 15.41 9.41 5.45
C LYS A 360 15.80 10.88 5.43
N SER A 361 14.98 11.75 5.97
CA SER A 361 15.24 13.18 5.95
C SER A 361 15.93 13.64 7.22
N THR A 362 16.98 14.44 7.07
CA THR A 362 17.69 15.11 8.16
C THR A 362 17.40 16.62 8.22
N SER A 363 16.78 17.15 7.17
CA SER A 363 16.37 18.56 7.06
C SER A 363 15.15 18.68 6.17
N PHE A 364 14.34 19.71 6.42
CA PHE A 364 13.24 20.06 5.51
C PHE A 364 13.80 20.60 4.19
N ALA A 365 13.39 20.01 3.10
CA ALA A 365 13.85 20.35 1.77
C ALA A 365 12.68 20.54 0.79
N LYS A 366 12.99 21.00 -0.40
CA LYS A 366 12.08 20.97 -1.54
C LYS A 366 11.85 19.51 -1.98
N SER A 367 10.71 19.26 -2.62
CA SER A 367 10.33 17.95 -3.11
C SER A 367 11.38 17.30 -4.00
N GLY A 368 11.73 16.04 -3.74
CA GLY A 368 12.69 15.28 -4.53
C GLY A 368 14.17 15.64 -4.31
N ILE A 369 14.51 16.43 -3.30
CA ILE A 369 15.90 16.83 -3.00
C ILE A 369 16.55 15.91 -1.98
N ASN A 370 15.79 15.36 -1.06
CA ASN A 370 16.30 14.42 -0.07
C ASN A 370 16.74 13.11 -0.72
N ASN A 371 17.60 12.37 -0.03
CA ASN A 371 18.04 11.04 -0.50
C ASN A 371 17.04 9.93 -0.13
N ASP A 372 15.77 10.19 -0.38
CA ASP A 372 14.68 9.23 -0.21
C ASP A 372 13.96 8.98 -1.55
N LYS A 373 14.58 8.14 -2.38
CA LYS A 373 13.99 7.69 -3.63
C LYS A 373 14.01 6.18 -3.71
N TYR A 374 12.83 5.60 -3.80
CA TYR A 374 12.62 4.17 -3.95
C TYR A 374 11.52 3.89 -4.99
N CYS A 375 11.76 2.96 -5.89
CA CYS A 375 10.83 2.65 -6.99
C CYS A 375 10.31 3.92 -7.69
N ASN A 376 11.19 4.90 -7.91
CA ASN A 376 10.90 6.21 -8.50
C ASN A 376 9.94 7.13 -7.71
N ILE A 377 9.56 6.74 -6.49
CA ILE A 377 8.78 7.58 -5.57
C ILE A 377 9.75 8.29 -4.63
N TRP A 378 9.54 9.59 -4.41
CA TRP A 378 10.39 10.42 -3.58
C TRP A 378 9.67 10.85 -2.31
N ASP A 379 10.45 11.04 -1.23
CA ASP A 379 10.07 11.70 0.01
C ASP A 379 8.85 11.07 0.74
N MET A 380 8.62 9.75 0.60
CA MET A 380 7.63 9.07 1.46
C MET A 380 8.14 8.84 2.88
N SER A 381 9.47 8.92 3.09
CA SER A 381 10.13 8.67 4.36
C SER A 381 10.75 9.94 4.91
N GLY A 382 9.97 10.73 5.59
CA GLY A 382 10.42 11.99 6.20
C GLY A 382 10.05 13.22 5.38
N ASN A 383 10.88 14.26 5.40
CA ASN A 383 10.67 15.58 4.84
C ASN A 383 9.49 16.33 5.46
N ALA A 384 8.27 16.14 4.99
CA ALA A 384 7.06 16.67 5.61
C ALA A 384 6.09 15.55 5.97
N PHE A 385 5.34 15.72 7.05
CA PHE A 385 4.16 14.89 7.27
C PHE A 385 3.16 15.07 6.13
N GLU A 386 2.58 13.99 5.64
CA GLU A 386 1.60 14.03 4.58
C GLU A 386 0.21 13.62 5.09
N TRP A 387 -0.78 14.47 4.81
CA TRP A 387 -2.18 14.20 5.11
C TRP A 387 -2.69 12.98 4.34
N THR A 388 -3.54 12.21 5.01
CA THR A 388 -4.34 11.16 4.38
C THR A 388 -5.82 11.38 4.64
N THR A 389 -6.67 10.55 4.01
CA THR A 389 -8.10 10.46 4.30
C THR A 389 -8.43 9.55 5.47
N GLU A 390 -7.43 8.91 6.07
CA GLU A 390 -7.54 8.14 7.31
C GLU A 390 -7.86 9.06 8.49
N TYR A 391 -8.56 8.56 9.50
CA TYR A 391 -8.94 9.34 10.67
C TYR A 391 -8.83 8.56 11.98
N SER A 392 -8.69 9.29 13.09
CA SER A 392 -8.62 8.73 14.42
C SER A 392 -10.02 8.50 15.01
N THR A 393 -10.18 7.35 15.66
CA THR A 393 -11.39 6.98 16.43
C THR A 393 -11.20 7.06 17.94
N HIS A 394 -9.98 7.38 18.38
CA HIS A 394 -9.69 7.50 19.81
C HIS A 394 -10.47 8.67 20.42
N SER A 395 -11.14 8.46 21.55
CA SER A 395 -12.17 9.37 22.09
C SER A 395 -11.67 10.80 22.38
N LEU A 396 -10.44 10.95 22.85
CA LEU A 396 -9.84 12.27 23.07
C LEU A 396 -9.26 12.85 21.77
N ASP A 397 -8.62 11.99 20.97
CA ASP A 397 -7.92 12.40 19.75
C ASP A 397 -8.91 12.70 18.62
N SER A 398 -10.02 11.97 18.55
CA SER A 398 -11.04 12.18 17.51
C SER A 398 -11.76 13.53 17.60
N PHE A 399 -11.76 14.15 18.78
CA PHE A 399 -12.34 15.47 18.96
C PHE A 399 -11.38 16.59 18.60
N PHE A 400 -10.12 16.52 19.09
CA PHE A 400 -9.12 17.57 18.89
C PHE A 400 -8.21 17.30 17.69
N TYR A 401 -7.91 16.03 17.40
CA TYR A 401 -6.93 15.59 16.42
C TYR A 401 -7.47 14.49 15.51
N PRO A 402 -8.57 14.76 14.80
CA PRO A 402 -9.25 13.70 14.05
C PRO A 402 -8.52 13.25 12.79
N CYS A 403 -7.63 14.08 12.26
CA CYS A 403 -6.97 13.84 10.97
C CYS A 403 -5.69 13.04 11.16
N VAL A 404 -5.30 12.26 10.16
CA VAL A 404 -4.11 11.41 10.23
C VAL A 404 -3.09 11.85 9.20
N THR A 405 -1.84 11.96 9.64
CA THR A 405 -0.67 12.17 8.80
C THR A 405 0.22 10.94 8.80
N ARG A 406 0.97 10.77 7.70
CA ARG A 406 1.88 9.66 7.45
C ARG A 406 3.27 10.17 7.05
N GLY A 407 4.23 9.24 6.92
CA GLY A 407 5.54 9.50 6.35
C GLY A 407 6.62 9.97 7.32
N GLY A 408 6.22 10.45 8.49
CA GLY A 408 7.16 11.12 9.39
C GLY A 408 7.52 12.52 8.88
N TYR A 409 8.55 13.14 9.47
CA TYR A 409 9.06 14.44 9.04
C TYR A 409 10.59 14.50 9.26
N TYR A 410 11.23 15.55 8.81
CA TYR A 410 12.69 15.67 8.70
C TYR A 410 13.49 15.61 10.02
N ARG A 411 12.89 15.69 11.19
CA ARG A 411 13.60 15.57 12.47
C ARG A 411 13.68 14.13 12.93
N THR A 412 14.90 13.70 13.24
CA THR A 412 15.22 12.35 13.72
C THR A 412 15.60 12.31 15.21
N ASP A 413 15.73 13.48 15.84
CA ASP A 413 16.43 13.68 17.13
C ASP A 413 15.62 13.33 18.38
N ASP A 414 14.31 13.04 18.26
CA ASP A 414 13.46 12.80 19.44
C ASP A 414 13.24 11.32 19.78
N GLY A 415 13.90 10.39 19.08
CA GLY A 415 13.82 8.95 19.38
C GLY A 415 12.42 8.34 19.33
N ASN A 416 11.47 8.99 18.65
CA ASN A 416 10.06 8.66 18.72
C ASN A 416 9.63 7.81 17.53
N ALA A 417 9.07 6.62 17.79
CA ALA A 417 8.56 5.68 16.79
C ALA A 417 7.49 6.27 15.84
N TYR A 418 6.96 7.47 16.15
CA TYR A 418 5.94 8.16 15.36
C TYR A 418 6.47 8.92 14.14
N ARG A 419 7.70 8.65 13.69
CA ARG A 419 8.36 9.46 12.66
C ARG A 419 8.87 8.69 11.46
N CYS A 420 8.58 7.41 11.40
CA CYS A 420 8.94 6.58 10.26
C CYS A 420 7.87 6.60 9.15
N THR A 421 8.21 6.04 8.01
CA THR A 421 7.35 6.00 6.81
C THR A 421 5.96 5.42 7.09
N SER A 422 5.88 4.38 7.94
CA SER A 422 4.61 3.73 8.28
C SER A 422 3.83 4.42 9.41
N SER A 423 4.43 5.39 10.10
CA SER A 423 3.79 6.06 11.25
C SER A 423 2.44 6.64 10.89
N ARG A 424 1.51 6.50 11.83
CA ARG A 424 0.21 7.16 11.86
C ARG A 424 0.21 8.15 13.00
N LEU A 425 0.15 9.43 12.68
CA LEU A 425 0.07 10.47 13.68
C LEU A 425 -1.23 11.24 13.53
N PHE A 426 -1.99 11.33 14.60
CA PHE A 426 -3.21 12.13 14.62
C PHE A 426 -2.89 13.60 14.85
N ASN A 427 -3.51 14.46 14.07
CA ASN A 427 -3.32 15.90 14.09
C ASN A 427 -4.65 16.64 14.05
N GLY A 428 -4.67 17.86 14.60
CA GLY A 428 -5.72 18.82 14.32
C GLY A 428 -5.69 19.27 12.86
N ASN A 429 -6.76 19.88 12.42
CA ASN A 429 -6.85 20.41 11.06
C ASN A 429 -6.03 21.73 10.91
N VAL A 430 -4.72 21.62 10.88
CA VAL A 430 -3.75 22.73 10.86
C VAL A 430 -2.90 22.71 9.59
N THR A 431 -2.21 23.82 9.32
CA THR A 431 -1.33 23.94 8.14
C THR A 431 0.13 23.66 8.45
N ILE A 432 0.53 23.90 9.69
CA ILE A 432 1.91 23.79 10.14
C ILE A 432 1.91 23.24 11.56
N LEU A 433 2.81 22.31 11.82
CA LEU A 433 3.22 21.94 13.17
C LEU A 433 4.42 22.80 13.59
N ALA A 434 4.76 22.77 14.87
CA ALA A 434 5.93 23.48 15.41
C ALA A 434 7.25 23.17 14.66
N HIS A 435 7.26 22.16 13.83
CA HIS A 435 8.45 21.59 13.19
C HIS A 435 8.38 21.57 11.63
N GLY A 436 7.40 22.18 11.01
CA GLY A 436 7.34 22.25 9.55
C GLY A 436 5.94 22.13 8.96
N PRO A 437 5.79 22.28 7.65
CA PRO A 437 4.51 22.20 6.98
C PRO A 437 3.94 20.79 7.03
N LEU A 438 2.62 20.73 7.04
CA LEU A 438 1.86 19.53 6.80
C LEU A 438 1.54 19.43 5.32
N GLY A 439 2.29 18.58 4.64
CA GLY A 439 2.21 18.33 3.21
C GLY A 439 1.03 17.44 2.81
N LEU A 440 1.01 17.10 1.56
CA LEU A 440 0.03 16.16 0.99
C LEU A 440 0.62 15.46 -0.23
N ARG A 441 0.09 14.29 -0.54
CA ARG A 441 0.42 13.51 -1.73
C ARG A 441 -0.86 13.09 -2.44
N PRO A 442 -1.09 13.56 -3.67
CA PRO A 442 -2.24 13.10 -4.46
C PRO A 442 -2.02 11.69 -4.99
N LEU A 443 -3.12 10.99 -5.17
CA LEU A 443 -3.20 9.76 -5.95
C LEU A 443 -4.03 9.99 -7.22
N LEU A 444 -3.85 9.08 -8.20
CA LEU A 444 -4.58 9.06 -9.45
C LEU A 444 -5.02 7.62 -9.71
N TYR A 445 -6.28 7.40 -9.99
CA TYR A 445 -6.81 6.10 -10.36
C TYR A 445 -7.55 6.17 -11.69
N VAL A 446 -7.41 5.09 -12.46
CA VAL A 446 -7.83 5.03 -13.87
C VAL A 446 -9.03 4.10 -13.99
N LYS A 447 -10.01 4.48 -14.82
CA LYS A 447 -11.22 3.71 -15.02
C LYS A 447 -11.27 3.03 -16.39
#